data_776f95e83e3260ce5ee14cdca7f59960
#
_entry.id   776f95e83e3260ce5ee14cdca7f59960
#
_cell.length_a   1.000
_cell.length_b   1.000
_cell.length_c   1.000
_cell.angle_alpha   90.00
_cell.angle_beta   90.00
_cell.angle_gamma   90.00
#
_symmetry.space_group_name_H-M   'P 1'
#
loop_
_entity.id
_entity.type
_entity.pdbx_description
1 polymer ?
#
loop_
_entity_poly.entity_id
_entity_poly.type
_entity_poly.pdbx_seq_one_letter_code
_entity_poly.pdbx_strand_id
1 'polypeptide(L)'
;MPAQNIQRFLKHFPQIASGVYVHTAATVIGDVVIGEDSSVWPGAVIRGDVNYIHIGKNTNVQDLSMLHVNHKSSSDPAGAPLIIGDNVTIGHSVILHGCTIEDEVLIGMGSIVMDKALVQKHVLLAAGSLVPEGKVLESGYLYVGRPAKKVRALTADEIANFMYSANNYVLLKTQYQAGF
;
A
#
# COMPACT_ATOMS: atom_id res chain seq x y z
N MET A 1 9.68 -25.78 4.23
CA MET A 1 10.63 -24.71 3.89
C MET A 1 9.88 -23.40 3.98
N PRO A 2 10.46 -22.30 4.47
CA PRO A 2 9.81 -21.01 4.38
C PRO A 2 9.48 -20.72 2.91
N ALA A 3 8.37 -20.05 2.66
CA ALA A 3 7.97 -19.69 1.29
C ALA A 3 9.11 -18.90 0.64
N GLN A 4 9.58 -19.31 -0.52
CA GLN A 4 10.72 -18.68 -1.22
C GLN A 4 10.46 -17.22 -1.60
N ASN A 5 9.22 -16.79 -1.55
CA ASN A 5 8.76 -15.44 -1.88
C ASN A 5 8.76 -14.46 -0.69
N ILE A 6 8.99 -14.94 0.56
CA ILE A 6 9.19 -14.08 1.74
C ILE A 6 10.67 -14.21 2.14
N GLN A 7 11.43 -13.13 1.97
CA GLN A 7 12.89 -13.18 1.96
C GLN A 7 13.51 -12.25 3.01
N ARG A 8 14.57 -12.73 3.61
CA ARG A 8 15.45 -11.93 4.48
C ARG A 8 16.30 -10.98 3.66
N PHE A 9 16.48 -9.77 4.16
CA PHE A 9 17.57 -8.88 3.72
C PHE A 9 18.44 -8.50 4.94
N LEU A 10 19.71 -8.83 4.90
CA LEU A 10 20.63 -8.68 6.03
C LEU A 10 20.04 -9.30 7.33
N LYS A 11 19.82 -8.49 8.37
CA LYS A 11 19.23 -8.91 9.65
C LYS A 11 17.71 -8.87 9.70
N HIS A 12 17.07 -8.25 8.71
CA HIS A 12 15.63 -8.02 8.70
C HIS A 12 14.89 -9.14 7.94
N PHE A 13 13.89 -9.70 8.56
CA PHE A 13 12.97 -10.67 7.97
C PHE A 13 11.54 -10.13 8.10
N PRO A 14 10.71 -10.23 7.05
CA PRO A 14 9.34 -9.70 7.10
C PRO A 14 8.53 -10.25 8.27
N GLN A 15 7.85 -9.37 9.00
CA GLN A 15 6.94 -9.70 10.09
C GLN A 15 5.52 -9.70 9.54
N ILE A 16 4.94 -10.89 9.45
CA ILE A 16 3.61 -11.14 8.87
C ILE A 16 2.65 -11.50 10.00
N ALA A 17 1.65 -10.68 10.24
CA ALA A 17 0.65 -10.91 11.29
C ALA A 17 -0.31 -12.06 10.95
N SER A 18 -1.16 -12.42 11.90
CA SER A 18 -2.18 -13.46 11.71
C SER A 18 -3.18 -13.10 10.61
N GLY A 19 -3.70 -14.11 9.93
CA GLY A 19 -4.69 -13.94 8.87
C GLY A 19 -4.18 -13.31 7.57
N VAL A 20 -2.94 -12.85 7.50
CA VAL A 20 -2.38 -12.26 6.27
C VAL A 20 -2.31 -13.31 5.16
N TYR A 21 -2.69 -12.91 3.96
CA TYR A 21 -2.52 -13.69 2.74
C TYR A 21 -1.40 -13.09 1.88
N VAL A 22 -0.38 -13.89 1.57
CA VAL A 22 0.65 -13.54 0.60
C VAL A 22 0.63 -14.58 -0.51
N HIS A 23 0.21 -14.18 -1.70
CA HIS A 23 0.18 -15.08 -2.87
C HIS A 23 1.59 -15.59 -3.19
N THR A 24 1.70 -16.84 -3.64
CA THR A 24 2.99 -17.48 -3.93
C THR A 24 3.80 -16.79 -5.03
N ALA A 25 3.14 -16.07 -5.93
CA ALA A 25 3.79 -15.25 -6.96
C ALA A 25 4.06 -13.79 -6.52
N ALA A 26 3.70 -13.40 -5.29
CA ALA A 26 4.11 -12.11 -4.72
C ALA A 26 5.48 -12.25 -4.05
N THR A 27 6.19 -11.14 -3.85
CA THR A 27 7.51 -11.13 -3.20
C THR A 27 7.55 -10.09 -2.08
N VAL A 28 7.98 -10.51 -0.88
CA VAL A 28 8.14 -9.62 0.30
C VAL A 28 9.57 -9.76 0.83
N ILE A 29 10.32 -8.66 0.91
CA ILE A 29 11.75 -8.66 1.23
C ILE A 29 12.08 -7.65 2.32
N GLY A 30 12.85 -8.06 3.34
CA GLY A 30 13.57 -7.18 4.26
C GLY A 30 12.72 -6.66 5.42
N ASP A 31 12.89 -5.38 5.76
CA ASP A 31 12.24 -4.72 6.90
C ASP A 31 10.80 -4.32 6.56
N VAL A 32 9.92 -5.30 6.58
CA VAL A 32 8.51 -5.16 6.24
C VAL A 32 7.65 -5.69 7.38
N VAL A 33 6.65 -4.91 7.79
CA VAL A 33 5.60 -5.34 8.72
C VAL A 33 4.26 -5.29 7.98
N ILE A 34 3.48 -6.37 8.05
CA ILE A 34 2.13 -6.45 7.47
C ILE A 34 1.14 -6.80 8.58
N GLY A 35 0.17 -5.91 8.81
CA GLY A 35 -0.87 -6.04 9.82
C GLY A 35 -1.91 -7.11 9.50
N GLU A 36 -2.67 -7.46 10.52
CA GLU A 36 -3.66 -8.55 10.49
C GLU A 36 -4.64 -8.42 9.31
N ASP A 37 -5.03 -9.58 8.78
CA ASP A 37 -6.04 -9.72 7.71
C ASP A 37 -5.74 -8.97 6.40
N SER A 38 -4.53 -8.44 6.25
CA SER A 38 -4.09 -7.82 4.99
C SER A 38 -3.79 -8.87 3.91
N SER A 39 -3.71 -8.44 2.65
CA SER A 39 -3.46 -9.34 1.53
C SER A 39 -2.53 -8.76 0.48
N VAL A 40 -1.64 -9.62 -0.05
CA VAL A 40 -0.66 -9.30 -1.09
C VAL A 40 -0.89 -10.24 -2.27
N TRP A 41 -1.24 -9.67 -3.41
CA TRP A 41 -1.77 -10.38 -4.57
C TRP A 41 -0.69 -10.71 -5.62
N PRO A 42 -1.01 -11.52 -6.65
CA PRO A 42 -0.02 -12.04 -7.59
C PRO A 42 0.87 -10.97 -8.21
N GLY A 43 2.18 -11.22 -8.25
CA GLY A 43 3.16 -10.33 -8.86
C GLY A 43 3.46 -9.03 -8.12
N ALA A 44 2.80 -8.78 -6.98
CA ALA A 44 3.15 -7.63 -6.15
C ALA A 44 4.53 -7.81 -5.52
N VAL A 45 5.31 -6.73 -5.44
CA VAL A 45 6.65 -6.70 -4.83
C VAL A 45 6.68 -5.67 -3.72
N ILE A 46 7.02 -6.11 -2.51
CA ILE A 46 7.18 -5.26 -1.32
C ILE A 46 8.62 -5.41 -0.84
N ARG A 47 9.44 -4.36 -1.01
CA ARG A 47 10.87 -4.43 -0.73
C ARG A 47 11.35 -3.33 0.21
N GLY A 48 11.56 -3.71 1.49
CA GLY A 48 12.10 -2.87 2.56
C GLY A 48 13.58 -3.20 2.83
N ASP A 49 14.47 -2.91 1.89
CA ASP A 49 15.89 -3.23 1.97
C ASP A 49 16.75 -2.04 2.46
N VAL A 50 16.43 -0.82 2.06
CA VAL A 50 17.20 0.39 2.41
C VAL A 50 16.49 1.28 3.45
N ASN A 51 15.23 0.97 3.74
CA ASN A 51 14.41 1.56 4.81
C ASN A 51 13.25 0.59 5.12
N TYR A 52 12.35 0.94 6.04
CA TYR A 52 11.25 0.05 6.44
C TYR A 52 9.94 0.34 5.70
N ILE A 53 9.10 -0.70 5.62
CA ILE A 53 7.72 -0.64 5.12
C ILE A 53 6.80 -1.13 6.22
N HIS A 54 5.80 -0.32 6.59
CA HIS A 54 4.72 -0.73 7.48
C HIS A 54 3.39 -0.69 6.76
N ILE A 55 2.65 -1.78 6.79
CA ILE A 55 1.30 -1.92 6.22
C ILE A 55 0.37 -2.27 7.37
N GLY A 56 -0.70 -1.50 7.53
CA GLY A 56 -1.73 -1.71 8.54
C GLY A 56 -2.58 -2.96 8.30
N LYS A 57 -3.63 -3.11 9.07
CA LYS A 57 -4.55 -4.25 8.98
C LYS A 57 -5.63 -4.04 7.92
N ASN A 58 -6.25 -5.14 7.46
CA ASN A 58 -7.31 -5.15 6.43
C ASN A 58 -6.92 -4.41 5.15
N THR A 59 -5.63 -4.26 4.86
CA THR A 59 -5.09 -3.52 3.71
C THR A 59 -4.74 -4.50 2.60
N ASN A 60 -5.14 -4.19 1.36
CA ASN A 60 -4.86 -5.03 0.22
C ASN A 60 -3.89 -4.37 -0.77
N VAL A 61 -2.85 -5.11 -1.16
CA VAL A 61 -1.87 -4.74 -2.19
C VAL A 61 -2.14 -5.60 -3.39
N GLN A 62 -2.78 -5.04 -4.41
CA GLN A 62 -3.27 -5.78 -5.55
C GLN A 62 -2.15 -6.12 -6.55
N ASP A 63 -2.52 -6.92 -7.54
CA ASP A 63 -1.62 -7.55 -8.49
C ASP A 63 -0.65 -6.55 -9.14
N LEU A 64 0.61 -6.99 -9.32
CA LEU A 64 1.68 -6.25 -10.00
C LEU A 64 2.06 -4.90 -9.36
N SER A 65 1.59 -4.60 -8.16
CA SER A 65 1.97 -3.36 -7.46
C SER A 65 3.40 -3.43 -6.92
N MET A 66 4.10 -2.28 -6.93
CA MET A 66 5.48 -2.15 -6.45
C MET A 66 5.53 -1.17 -5.27
N LEU A 67 5.97 -1.67 -4.12
CA LEU A 67 6.13 -0.91 -2.88
C LEU A 67 7.60 -0.87 -2.50
N HIS A 68 8.18 0.34 -2.46
CA HIS A 68 9.59 0.52 -2.13
C HIS A 68 9.82 1.79 -1.30
N VAL A 69 11.04 2.03 -0.91
CA VAL A 69 11.47 3.04 0.05
C VAL A 69 12.74 3.76 -0.41
N ASN A 70 13.01 4.95 0.12
CA ASN A 70 14.27 5.63 -0.14
C ASN A 70 15.22 5.51 1.05
N HIS A 71 16.52 5.41 0.75
CA HIS A 71 17.58 5.19 1.72
C HIS A 71 17.85 6.44 2.58
N LYS A 72 18.42 6.20 3.74
CA LYS A 72 18.95 7.26 4.63
C LYS A 72 20.28 7.79 4.06
N SER A 73 20.46 9.11 4.13
CA SER A 73 21.70 9.78 3.69
C SER A 73 22.14 10.84 4.70
N SER A 74 23.31 11.43 4.50
CA SER A 74 23.79 12.53 5.35
C SER A 74 22.90 13.79 5.24
N SER A 75 22.32 14.03 4.07
CA SER A 75 21.39 15.15 3.83
C SER A 75 19.96 14.84 4.21
N ASP A 76 19.59 13.55 4.33
CA ASP A 76 18.27 13.07 4.73
C ASP A 76 18.41 11.85 5.65
N PRO A 77 18.65 12.07 6.97
CA PRO A 77 18.92 10.98 7.91
C PRO A 77 17.71 10.03 8.14
N ALA A 78 16.50 10.46 7.82
CA ALA A 78 15.31 9.62 7.87
C ALA A 78 15.13 8.79 6.59
N GLY A 79 15.58 9.31 5.47
CA GLY A 79 15.21 8.81 4.15
C GLY A 79 13.70 8.98 3.92
N ALA A 80 13.11 8.08 3.14
CA ALA A 80 11.68 8.02 2.98
C ALA A 80 11.18 6.58 3.19
N PRO A 81 10.73 6.23 4.39
CA PRO A 81 10.05 4.96 4.65
C PRO A 81 8.66 4.97 3.99
N LEU A 82 8.07 3.78 3.81
CA LEU A 82 6.71 3.64 3.32
C LEU A 82 5.79 3.22 4.48
N ILE A 83 4.78 4.04 4.75
CA ILE A 83 3.82 3.80 5.81
C ILE A 83 2.42 3.77 5.20
N ILE A 84 1.70 2.70 5.42
CA ILE A 84 0.35 2.49 4.90
C ILE A 84 -0.54 2.12 6.08
N GLY A 85 -1.63 2.84 6.24
CA GLY A 85 -2.59 2.65 7.32
C GLY A 85 -3.49 1.43 7.17
N ASP A 86 -4.54 1.43 7.96
CA ASP A 86 -5.56 0.37 8.01
C ASP A 86 -6.63 0.57 6.94
N ASN A 87 -7.23 -0.53 6.46
CA ASN A 87 -8.36 -0.53 5.52
C ASN A 87 -8.05 0.20 4.19
N VAL A 88 -6.80 0.14 3.73
CA VAL A 88 -6.37 0.77 2.48
C VAL A 88 -6.52 -0.20 1.32
N THR A 89 -7.07 0.30 0.21
CA THR A 89 -7.09 -0.44 -1.06
C THR A 89 -6.02 0.14 -2.00
N ILE A 90 -4.99 -0.67 -2.30
CA ILE A 90 -3.96 -0.36 -3.29
C ILE A 90 -4.27 -1.14 -4.56
N GLY A 91 -4.78 -0.44 -5.57
CA GLY A 91 -5.22 -1.03 -6.83
C GLY A 91 -4.09 -1.67 -7.64
N HIS A 92 -4.46 -2.42 -8.67
CA HIS A 92 -3.51 -3.14 -9.52
C HIS A 92 -2.45 -2.21 -10.14
N SER A 93 -1.20 -2.67 -10.23
CA SER A 93 -0.08 -1.97 -10.87
C SER A 93 0.23 -0.59 -10.27
N VAL A 94 -0.08 -0.36 -9.01
CA VAL A 94 0.27 0.87 -8.29
C VAL A 94 1.74 0.86 -7.91
N ILE A 95 2.38 2.03 -7.97
CA ILE A 95 3.73 2.24 -7.44
C ILE A 95 3.65 3.19 -6.24
N LEU A 96 4.05 2.70 -5.06
CA LEU A 96 4.23 3.52 -3.86
C LEU A 96 5.72 3.54 -3.50
N HIS A 97 6.30 4.73 -3.43
CA HIS A 97 7.71 4.89 -3.11
C HIS A 97 7.88 5.91 -1.99
N GLY A 98 8.34 5.47 -0.81
CA GLY A 98 8.71 6.33 0.32
C GLY A 98 7.65 7.34 0.77
N CYS A 99 6.38 6.99 0.75
CA CYS A 99 5.25 7.88 1.06
C CYS A 99 4.47 7.43 2.29
N THR A 100 3.53 8.26 2.73
CA THR A 100 2.58 7.92 3.79
C THR A 100 1.16 7.92 3.23
N ILE A 101 0.47 6.81 3.42
CA ILE A 101 -0.95 6.63 3.11
C ILE A 101 -1.67 6.41 4.44
N GLU A 102 -2.57 7.30 4.81
CA GLU A 102 -3.37 7.14 6.03
C GLU A 102 -4.48 6.08 5.86
N ASP A 103 -5.31 5.89 6.90
CA ASP A 103 -6.36 4.88 6.91
C ASP A 103 -7.48 5.18 5.90
N GLU A 104 -8.19 4.12 5.48
CA GLU A 104 -9.40 4.24 4.65
C GLU A 104 -9.16 5.09 3.39
N VAL A 105 -8.14 4.73 2.62
CA VAL A 105 -7.76 5.36 1.35
C VAL A 105 -7.91 4.35 0.21
N LEU A 106 -8.32 4.83 -0.96
CA LEU A 106 -8.28 4.06 -2.19
C LEU A 106 -7.30 4.69 -3.18
N ILE A 107 -6.25 3.95 -3.50
CA ILE A 107 -5.29 4.28 -4.55
C ILE A 107 -5.70 3.54 -5.83
N GLY A 108 -6.20 4.27 -6.79
CA GLY A 108 -6.67 3.72 -8.07
C GLY A 108 -5.55 3.06 -8.88
N MET A 109 -5.91 2.01 -9.62
CA MET A 109 -4.96 1.18 -10.40
C MET A 109 -4.04 2.02 -11.29
N GLY A 110 -2.78 1.60 -11.41
CA GLY A 110 -1.75 2.26 -12.23
C GLY A 110 -1.31 3.64 -11.73
N SER A 111 -1.67 4.03 -10.52
CA SER A 111 -1.22 5.29 -9.92
C SER A 111 0.21 5.20 -9.39
N ILE A 112 0.88 6.34 -9.29
CA ILE A 112 2.23 6.50 -8.73
C ILE A 112 2.17 7.52 -7.60
N VAL A 113 2.68 7.16 -6.43
CA VAL A 113 2.84 8.09 -5.28
C VAL A 113 4.31 8.12 -4.91
N MET A 114 4.91 9.32 -4.98
CA MET A 114 6.35 9.52 -4.81
C MET A 114 6.74 9.83 -3.37
N ASP A 115 8.05 9.89 -3.12
CA ASP A 115 8.67 10.08 -1.81
C ASP A 115 8.06 11.23 -1.02
N LYS A 116 7.88 11.00 0.29
CA LYS A 116 7.40 12.01 1.25
C LYS A 116 6.02 12.59 0.94
N ALA A 117 5.32 12.07 -0.08
CA ALA A 117 3.93 12.42 -0.28
C ALA A 117 3.07 11.90 0.88
N LEU A 118 2.08 12.69 1.28
CA LEU A 118 1.10 12.33 2.30
C LEU A 118 -0.29 12.26 1.67
N VAL A 119 -0.89 11.07 1.69
CA VAL A 119 -2.27 10.85 1.29
C VAL A 119 -3.09 10.69 2.56
N GLN A 120 -3.88 11.69 2.90
CA GLN A 120 -4.67 11.70 4.14
C GLN A 120 -5.87 10.76 4.06
N LYS A 121 -6.40 10.41 5.23
CA LYS A 121 -7.60 9.58 5.39
C LYS A 121 -8.74 10.02 4.47
N HIS A 122 -9.51 9.06 3.96
CA HIS A 122 -10.65 9.30 3.05
C HIS A 122 -10.26 10.04 1.76
N VAL A 123 -9.08 9.79 1.22
CA VAL A 123 -8.73 10.22 -0.14
C VAL A 123 -9.05 9.12 -1.14
N LEU A 124 -9.71 9.50 -2.24
CA LEU A 124 -9.85 8.67 -3.42
C LEU A 124 -8.91 9.22 -4.51
N LEU A 125 -7.83 8.47 -4.78
CA LEU A 125 -6.94 8.77 -5.89
C LEU A 125 -7.38 7.98 -7.12
N ALA A 126 -7.83 8.66 -8.16
CA ALA A 126 -8.31 8.00 -9.38
C ALA A 126 -7.20 7.26 -10.13
N ALA A 127 -7.58 6.25 -10.89
CA ALA A 127 -6.66 5.41 -11.65
C ALA A 127 -5.72 6.22 -12.55
N GLY A 128 -4.48 5.76 -12.69
CA GLY A 128 -3.44 6.37 -13.53
C GLY A 128 -2.91 7.72 -13.04
N SER A 129 -3.20 8.13 -11.83
CA SER A 129 -2.76 9.42 -11.27
C SER A 129 -1.28 9.39 -10.85
N LEU A 130 -0.66 10.58 -10.81
CA LEU A 130 0.70 10.79 -10.28
C LEU A 130 0.69 11.81 -9.16
N VAL A 131 1.11 11.39 -7.96
CA VAL A 131 1.32 12.27 -6.80
C VAL A 131 2.81 12.57 -6.69
N PRO A 132 3.24 13.81 -6.94
CA PRO A 132 4.65 14.22 -6.85
C PRO A 132 5.20 14.14 -5.42
N GLU A 133 6.52 14.13 -5.32
CA GLU A 133 7.26 14.16 -4.05
C GLU A 133 6.76 15.28 -3.12
N GLY A 134 6.62 14.96 -1.83
CA GLY A 134 6.21 15.88 -0.77
C GLY A 134 4.79 16.45 -0.88
N LYS A 135 4.02 16.01 -1.88
CA LYS A 135 2.65 16.50 -2.06
C LYS A 135 1.71 15.95 -0.99
N VAL A 136 0.89 16.85 -0.42
CA VAL A 136 -0.21 16.47 0.48
C VAL A 136 -1.52 16.41 -0.30
N LEU A 137 -2.23 15.27 -0.18
CA LEU A 137 -3.61 15.11 -0.62
C LEU A 137 -4.51 15.18 0.60
N GLU A 138 -5.34 16.21 0.66
CA GLU A 138 -6.21 16.50 1.81
C GLU A 138 -7.38 15.52 1.89
N SER A 139 -7.75 15.17 3.11
CA SER A 139 -8.84 14.25 3.45
C SER A 139 -10.20 14.66 2.86
N GLY A 140 -10.98 13.67 2.43
CA GLY A 140 -12.36 13.85 1.99
C GLY A 140 -12.52 14.28 0.52
N TYR A 141 -11.49 14.14 -0.31
CA TYR A 141 -11.54 14.58 -1.70
C TYR A 141 -11.13 13.50 -2.71
N LEU A 142 -11.69 13.64 -3.92
CA LEU A 142 -11.25 12.97 -5.14
C LEU A 142 -10.09 13.74 -5.77
N TYR A 143 -9.01 13.01 -6.09
CA TYR A 143 -7.86 13.51 -6.85
C TYR A 143 -7.69 12.74 -8.15
N VAL A 144 -7.35 13.45 -9.24
CA VAL A 144 -7.21 12.88 -10.59
C VAL A 144 -6.05 13.54 -11.33
N GLY A 145 -5.34 12.79 -12.12
CA GLY A 145 -4.44 13.29 -13.16
C GLY A 145 -2.95 13.17 -12.85
N ARG A 146 -2.14 13.67 -13.77
CA ARG A 146 -0.67 13.63 -13.76
C ARG A 146 -0.10 15.03 -14.05
N PRO A 147 0.22 15.84 -13.00
CA PRO A 147 0.12 15.56 -11.57
C PRO A 147 -1.32 15.55 -11.06
N ALA A 148 -1.55 14.83 -9.96
CA ALA A 148 -2.86 14.70 -9.33
C ALA A 148 -3.36 16.05 -8.79
N LYS A 149 -4.59 16.41 -9.13
CA LYS A 149 -5.27 17.65 -8.72
C LYS A 149 -6.54 17.31 -7.97
N LYS A 150 -6.86 18.10 -6.96
CA LYS A 150 -8.13 18.05 -6.25
C LYS A 150 -9.26 18.39 -7.21
N VAL A 151 -10.30 17.55 -7.26
CA VAL A 151 -11.46 17.71 -8.18
C VAL A 151 -12.69 18.15 -7.42
N ARG A 152 -13.12 17.37 -6.42
CA ARG A 152 -14.33 17.62 -5.62
C ARG A 152 -14.29 16.89 -4.28
N ALA A 153 -15.14 17.29 -3.37
CA ALA A 153 -15.39 16.51 -2.17
C ALA A 153 -15.99 15.13 -2.52
N LEU A 154 -15.73 14.14 -1.69
CA LEU A 154 -16.36 12.82 -1.78
C LEU A 154 -17.79 12.87 -1.25
N THR A 155 -18.64 12.00 -1.78
CA THR A 155 -19.96 11.73 -1.23
C THR A 155 -19.86 10.79 -0.02
N ALA A 156 -20.94 10.71 0.78
CA ALA A 156 -21.02 9.75 1.90
C ALA A 156 -20.87 8.30 1.42
N ASP A 157 -21.45 7.96 0.27
CA ASP A 157 -21.36 6.62 -0.32
C ASP A 157 -19.94 6.28 -0.76
N GLU A 158 -19.20 7.26 -1.32
CA GLU A 158 -17.79 7.05 -1.68
C GLU A 158 -16.92 6.84 -0.44
N ILE A 159 -17.18 7.55 0.67
CA ILE A 159 -16.48 7.33 1.94
C ILE A 159 -16.82 5.94 2.50
N ALA A 160 -18.07 5.54 2.51
CA ALA A 160 -18.47 4.20 2.96
C ALA A 160 -17.84 3.08 2.11
N ASN A 161 -17.58 3.34 0.83
CA ASN A 161 -17.00 2.37 -0.09
C ASN A 161 -15.54 1.99 0.26
N PHE A 162 -14.79 2.79 1.01
CA PHE A 162 -13.43 2.41 1.45
C PHE A 162 -13.48 1.16 2.33
N MET A 163 -14.36 1.15 3.33
CA MET A 163 -14.54 -0.01 4.22
C MET A 163 -15.13 -1.21 3.47
N TYR A 164 -16.09 -0.97 2.55
CA TYR A 164 -16.64 -2.03 1.73
C TYR A 164 -15.55 -2.71 0.89
N SER A 165 -14.68 -1.92 0.22
CA SER A 165 -13.58 -2.44 -0.60
C SER A 165 -12.60 -3.25 0.24
N ALA A 166 -12.14 -2.72 1.38
CA ALA A 166 -11.22 -3.40 2.28
C ALA A 166 -11.81 -4.74 2.77
N ASN A 167 -13.05 -4.75 3.26
CA ASN A 167 -13.73 -5.96 3.74
C ASN A 167 -13.93 -6.99 2.63
N ASN A 168 -14.22 -6.56 1.40
CA ASN A 168 -14.36 -7.47 0.26
C ASN A 168 -13.04 -8.22 -0.01
N TYR A 169 -11.90 -7.56 0.11
CA TYR A 169 -10.59 -8.22 -0.04
C TYR A 169 -10.26 -9.14 1.14
N VAL A 170 -10.72 -8.84 2.36
CA VAL A 170 -10.62 -9.77 3.49
C VAL A 170 -11.44 -11.04 3.24
N LEU A 171 -12.66 -10.93 2.71
CA LEU A 171 -13.45 -12.09 2.33
C LEU A 171 -12.80 -12.87 1.18
N LEU A 172 -12.35 -12.19 0.14
CA LEU A 172 -11.73 -12.82 -1.03
C LEU A 172 -10.47 -13.60 -0.65
N LYS A 173 -9.56 -13.01 0.14
CA LYS A 173 -8.35 -13.73 0.60
C LYS A 173 -8.68 -14.98 1.40
N THR A 174 -9.76 -14.93 2.22
CA THR A 174 -10.19 -16.10 3.01
C THR A 174 -10.63 -17.24 2.10
N GLN A 175 -11.30 -16.95 0.99
CA GLN A 175 -11.65 -17.94 -0.02
C GLN A 175 -10.39 -18.55 -0.65
N TYR A 176 -9.40 -17.72 -1.01
CA TYR A 176 -8.11 -18.22 -1.55
C TYR A 176 -7.34 -19.09 -0.54
N GLN A 177 -7.38 -18.75 0.75
CA GLN A 177 -6.74 -19.54 1.82
C GLN A 177 -7.44 -20.87 2.10
N ALA A 178 -8.74 -20.93 1.91
CA ALA A 178 -9.51 -22.16 2.08
C ALA A 178 -9.21 -23.22 1.01
N GLY A 179 -8.62 -22.83 -0.10
CA GLY A 179 -8.32 -23.70 -1.24
C GLY A 179 -9.63 -24.15 -1.93
N PHE A 180 -9.82 -23.81 -3.15
CA PHE A 180 -10.90 -24.38 -3.98
C PHE A 180 -10.49 -25.69 -4.57
#